data_c317b68727f3dccdf51589cdbb4214f7
#
_entry.id   c317b68727f3dccdf51589cdbb4214f7
#
_cell.length_a   1.000
_cell.length_b   1.000
_cell.length_c   1.000
_cell.angle_alpha   90.00
_cell.angle_beta   90.00
_cell.angle_gamma   90.00
#
_symmetry.space_group_name_H-M   'P 1'
#
loop_
_entity.id
_entity.type
_entity.pdbx_description
1 polymer ?
#
loop_
_entity_poly.entity_id
_entity_poly.type
_entity_poly.pdbx_seq_one_letter_code
_entity_poly.pdbx_strand_id
1 'polypeptide(L)'
;ASAQSEVEEEVHLTVGVVRYPQEDGTVRSGGASSYLADRLAEDAEVRVFVEHNDNFRLPANPDTPVIMVGPGTGIAPFRAFMQEREAQGAEGKNWLFFGNPHFTQDFLYQVEWQRYVKSGLLSKISLAFSRDQANKIYVQDRLREAGLELYQWLEAGAHIYVCGDANQMAKDVQEAL
;
A
#
# COMPACT_ATOMS: atom_id res chain seq x y z
N ALA A 1 0.67 6.45 -5.28
CA ALA A 1 0.15 6.36 -6.65
C ALA A 1 -1.24 6.97 -6.74
N SER A 2 -1.68 7.24 -7.94
CA SER A 2 -3.01 7.76 -8.26
C SER A 2 -3.59 6.98 -9.44
N ALA A 3 -4.92 6.92 -9.54
CA ALA A 3 -5.59 6.43 -10.73
C ALA A 3 -5.70 7.55 -11.76
N GLN A 4 -5.52 7.23 -13.03
CA GLN A 4 -5.67 8.19 -14.12
C GLN A 4 -7.13 8.65 -14.25
N SER A 5 -8.08 7.79 -13.92
CA SER A 5 -9.51 8.11 -13.90
C SER A 5 -9.90 9.18 -12.88
N GLU A 6 -9.10 9.38 -11.83
CA GLU A 6 -9.34 10.37 -10.77
C GLU A 6 -8.53 11.65 -11.00
N VAL A 7 -7.28 11.53 -11.49
CA VAL A 7 -6.37 12.66 -11.73
C VAL A 7 -5.71 12.48 -13.10
N GLU A 8 -6.35 13.01 -14.14
CA GLU A 8 -5.99 12.75 -15.52
C GLU A 8 -4.57 13.17 -15.91
N GLU A 9 -4.10 14.30 -15.39
CA GLU A 9 -2.83 14.93 -15.74
C GLU A 9 -1.74 14.79 -14.67
N GLU A 10 -2.02 14.08 -13.57
CA GLU A 10 -1.09 13.97 -12.44
C GLU A 10 -0.70 12.52 -12.16
N VAL A 11 0.55 12.33 -11.74
CA VAL A 11 1.03 11.06 -11.20
C VAL A 11 1.50 11.27 -9.76
N HIS A 12 0.76 10.75 -8.79
CA HIS A 12 1.14 10.81 -7.39
C HIS A 12 2.14 9.72 -7.05
N LEU A 13 3.20 10.06 -6.34
CA LEU A 13 4.21 9.13 -5.87
C LEU A 13 4.22 9.11 -4.33
N THR A 14 4.37 7.93 -3.76
CA THR A 14 4.64 7.74 -2.33
C THR A 14 6.09 7.31 -2.18
N VAL A 15 6.91 8.16 -1.59
CA VAL A 15 8.35 7.93 -1.50
C VAL A 15 8.80 7.90 -0.04
N GLY A 16 9.32 6.76 0.39
CA GLY A 16 10.05 6.65 1.65
C GLY A 16 11.47 7.18 1.48
N VAL A 17 11.86 8.20 2.26
CA VAL A 17 13.22 8.73 2.21
C VAL A 17 14.16 7.78 2.94
N VAL A 18 15.14 7.25 2.21
CA VAL A 18 16.08 6.28 2.74
C VAL A 18 17.31 6.99 3.30
N ARG A 19 17.57 6.77 4.60
CA ARG A 19 18.76 7.28 5.30
C ARG A 19 19.32 6.20 6.22
N TYR A 20 20.63 5.93 6.10
CA TYR A 20 21.31 4.93 6.93
C TYR A 20 22.39 5.59 7.78
N PRO A 21 22.35 5.49 9.11
CA PRO A 21 23.51 5.83 9.94
C PRO A 21 24.66 4.87 9.62
N GLN A 22 25.88 5.42 9.46
CA GLN A 22 27.10 4.66 9.27
C GLN A 22 27.81 4.51 10.62
N GLU A 23 28.70 3.53 10.73
CA GLU A 23 29.50 3.30 11.96
C GLU A 23 30.41 4.49 12.31
N ASP A 24 30.82 5.29 11.33
CA ASP A 24 31.62 6.50 11.50
C ASP A 24 30.81 7.74 11.93
N GLY A 25 29.51 7.58 12.21
CA GLY A 25 28.58 8.64 12.59
C GLY A 25 28.05 9.48 11.42
N THR A 26 28.46 9.19 10.20
CA THR A 26 27.87 9.84 9.01
C THR A 26 26.52 9.23 8.63
N VAL A 27 25.72 9.94 7.83
CA VAL A 27 24.45 9.44 7.30
C VAL A 27 24.55 9.28 5.78
N ARG A 28 24.39 8.06 5.32
CA ARG A 28 24.27 7.78 3.88
C ARG A 28 22.82 7.87 3.47
N SER A 29 22.54 8.61 2.41
CA SER A 29 21.20 8.83 1.87
C SER A 29 20.98 8.06 0.56
N GLY A 30 19.77 7.56 0.35
CA GLY A 30 19.38 6.94 -0.92
C GLY A 30 19.39 7.95 -2.06
N GLY A 31 19.98 7.59 -3.21
CA GLY A 31 20.19 8.51 -4.34
C GLY A 31 18.92 9.19 -4.82
N ALA A 32 17.93 8.40 -5.26
CA ALA A 32 16.67 8.90 -5.82
C ALA A 32 15.75 9.51 -4.75
N SER A 33 15.53 8.79 -3.62
CA SER A 33 14.62 9.25 -2.58
C SER A 33 15.08 10.54 -1.91
N SER A 34 16.38 10.71 -1.64
CA SER A 34 16.90 11.97 -1.09
C SER A 34 16.98 13.08 -2.13
N TYR A 35 17.15 12.75 -3.42
CA TYR A 35 17.05 13.75 -4.48
C TYR A 35 15.66 14.39 -4.51
N LEU A 36 14.62 13.56 -4.50
CA LEU A 36 13.23 14.02 -4.51
C LEU A 36 12.87 14.80 -3.24
N ALA A 37 13.37 14.38 -2.06
CA ALA A 37 13.00 14.98 -0.79
C ALA A 37 13.81 16.23 -0.43
N ASP A 38 15.09 16.26 -0.74
CA ASP A 38 16.02 17.23 -0.16
C ASP A 38 16.61 18.20 -1.21
N ARG A 39 16.62 17.83 -2.49
CA ARG A 39 17.34 18.55 -3.53
C ARG A 39 16.47 19.05 -4.69
N LEU A 40 15.32 18.44 -4.88
CA LEU A 40 14.36 18.87 -5.89
C LEU A 40 13.57 20.05 -5.33
N ALA A 41 13.61 21.20 -6.02
CA ALA A 41 12.79 22.34 -5.66
C ALA A 41 11.34 22.08 -6.03
N GLU A 42 10.40 22.72 -5.34
CA GLU A 42 9.00 22.74 -5.72
C GLU A 42 8.86 23.29 -7.15
N ASP A 43 7.97 22.73 -7.94
CA ASP A 43 7.75 23.05 -9.36
C ASP A 43 8.94 22.76 -10.32
N ALA A 44 9.99 22.08 -9.84
CA ALA A 44 11.09 21.71 -10.70
C ALA A 44 10.76 20.48 -11.57
N GLU A 45 11.31 20.47 -12.78
CA GLU A 45 11.12 19.36 -13.72
C GLU A 45 11.93 18.12 -13.32
N VAL A 46 11.32 16.95 -13.42
CA VAL A 46 11.95 15.64 -13.24
C VAL A 46 11.72 14.79 -14.48
N ARG A 47 12.80 14.24 -15.03
CA ARG A 47 12.68 13.29 -16.13
C ARG A 47 12.30 11.91 -15.57
N VAL A 48 11.22 11.37 -16.08
CA VAL A 48 10.70 10.05 -15.73
C VAL A 48 10.49 9.21 -16.98
N PHE A 49 10.46 7.89 -16.81
CA PHE A 49 9.94 6.97 -17.83
C PHE A 49 8.92 6.06 -17.16
N VAL A 50 7.96 5.60 -17.96
CA VAL A 50 6.92 4.68 -17.49
C VAL A 50 7.25 3.28 -18.00
N GLU A 51 7.46 2.36 -17.08
CA GLU A 51 7.60 0.94 -17.39
C GLU A 51 6.25 0.25 -17.28
N HIS A 52 5.89 -0.47 -18.34
CA HIS A 52 4.62 -1.19 -18.39
C HIS A 52 4.69 -2.46 -17.52
N ASN A 53 3.66 -2.70 -16.71
CA ASN A 53 3.55 -3.89 -15.88
C ASN A 53 2.16 -4.50 -16.01
N ASP A 54 2.08 -5.66 -16.65
CA ASP A 54 0.83 -6.41 -16.86
C ASP A 54 0.45 -7.29 -15.66
N ASN A 55 1.41 -7.57 -14.77
CA ASN A 55 1.21 -8.52 -13.68
C ASN A 55 0.58 -7.89 -12.42
N PHE A 56 0.48 -6.57 -12.36
CA PHE A 56 -0.07 -5.87 -11.20
C PHE A 56 -1.21 -4.95 -11.61
N ARG A 57 -2.33 -5.56 -11.96
CA ARG A 57 -3.53 -4.91 -12.47
C ARG A 57 -4.77 -5.36 -11.73
N LEU A 58 -5.76 -4.46 -11.59
CA LEU A 58 -7.08 -4.84 -11.11
C LEU A 58 -7.71 -5.93 -11.99
N PRO A 59 -8.60 -6.77 -11.43
CA PRO A 59 -9.38 -7.72 -12.22
C PRO A 59 -10.21 -6.99 -13.27
N ALA A 60 -10.39 -7.60 -14.44
CA ALA A 60 -11.24 -7.05 -15.50
C ALA A 60 -12.71 -6.95 -15.11
N ASN A 61 -13.18 -7.89 -14.25
CA ASN A 61 -14.52 -7.83 -13.68
C ASN A 61 -14.49 -6.96 -12.39
N PRO A 62 -15.17 -5.81 -12.34
CA PRO A 62 -15.20 -4.93 -11.18
C PRO A 62 -15.87 -5.54 -9.94
N ASP A 63 -16.66 -6.61 -10.11
CA ASP A 63 -17.32 -7.30 -8.99
C ASP A 63 -16.41 -8.33 -8.30
N THR A 64 -15.24 -8.60 -8.88
CA THR A 64 -14.25 -9.50 -8.26
C THR A 64 -13.76 -8.89 -6.94
N PRO A 65 -13.82 -9.65 -5.82
CA PRO A 65 -13.26 -9.18 -4.56
C PRO A 65 -11.75 -9.00 -4.64
N VAL A 66 -11.22 -8.01 -3.92
CA VAL A 66 -9.79 -7.67 -3.93
C VAL A 66 -9.25 -7.59 -2.50
N ILE A 67 -8.16 -8.32 -2.26
CA ILE A 67 -7.39 -8.31 -1.02
C ILE A 67 -6.05 -7.62 -1.29
N MET A 68 -5.73 -6.60 -0.52
CA MET A 68 -4.55 -5.74 -0.70
C MET A 68 -3.66 -5.80 0.54
N VAL A 69 -2.42 -6.22 0.39
CA VAL A 69 -1.44 -6.29 1.49
C VAL A 69 -0.29 -5.33 1.19
N GLY A 70 -0.26 -4.17 1.87
CA GLY A 70 0.66 -3.08 1.55
C GLY A 70 1.18 -2.30 2.74
N PRO A 71 2.12 -2.84 3.53
CA PRO A 71 2.75 -2.10 4.61
C PRO A 71 3.68 -1.00 4.10
N GLY A 72 3.81 0.08 4.87
CA GLY A 72 4.64 1.22 4.54
C GLY A 72 4.25 1.86 3.20
N THR A 73 5.24 2.18 2.37
CA THR A 73 5.02 2.71 1.02
C THR A 73 4.38 1.73 0.05
N GLY A 74 4.29 0.44 0.41
CA GLY A 74 3.56 -0.58 -0.34
C GLY A 74 2.06 -0.32 -0.47
N ILE A 75 1.50 0.61 0.31
CA ILE A 75 0.11 1.07 0.20
C ILE A 75 -0.16 1.87 -1.10
N ALA A 76 0.87 2.42 -1.73
CA ALA A 76 0.73 3.35 -2.85
C ALA A 76 -0.11 2.83 -4.02
N PRO A 77 0.14 1.62 -4.59
CA PRO A 77 -0.68 1.11 -5.69
C PRO A 77 -2.12 0.84 -5.25
N PHE A 78 -2.36 0.52 -3.99
CA PHE A 78 -3.70 0.24 -3.48
C PHE A 78 -4.55 1.51 -3.33
N ARG A 79 -3.92 2.66 -3.10
CA ARG A 79 -4.59 3.94 -3.22
C ARG A 79 -5.13 4.14 -4.64
N ALA A 80 -4.32 3.90 -5.67
CA ALA A 80 -4.75 3.97 -7.05
C ALA A 80 -5.85 2.94 -7.38
N PHE A 81 -5.75 1.72 -6.84
CA PHE A 81 -6.78 0.70 -7.01
C PHE A 81 -8.14 1.15 -6.45
N MET A 82 -8.15 1.74 -5.26
CA MET A 82 -9.40 2.21 -4.65
C MET A 82 -10.00 3.40 -5.42
N GLN A 83 -9.18 4.34 -5.88
CA GLN A 83 -9.63 5.45 -6.73
C GLN A 83 -10.24 4.93 -8.04
N GLU A 84 -9.57 3.99 -8.71
CA GLU A 84 -10.08 3.38 -9.95
C GLU A 84 -11.40 2.65 -9.72
N ARG A 85 -11.50 1.86 -8.65
CA ARG A 85 -12.74 1.14 -8.31
C ARG A 85 -13.88 2.09 -7.94
N GLU A 86 -13.60 3.21 -7.28
CA GLU A 86 -14.58 4.27 -7.01
C GLU A 86 -15.08 4.90 -8.32
N ALA A 87 -14.17 5.27 -9.22
CA ALA A 87 -14.51 5.86 -10.51
C ALA A 87 -15.32 4.92 -11.41
N GLN A 88 -15.04 3.62 -11.35
CA GLN A 88 -15.79 2.59 -12.09
C GLN A 88 -17.13 2.20 -11.44
N GLY A 89 -17.41 2.65 -10.21
CA GLY A 89 -18.57 2.18 -9.44
C GLY A 89 -18.52 0.69 -9.14
N ALA A 90 -17.33 0.14 -8.89
CA ALA A 90 -17.12 -1.28 -8.64
C ALA A 90 -17.82 -1.75 -7.36
N GLU A 91 -18.61 -2.83 -7.45
CA GLU A 91 -19.36 -3.39 -6.32
C GLU A 91 -18.62 -4.52 -5.59
N GLY A 92 -17.55 -5.03 -6.16
CA GLY A 92 -16.72 -6.08 -5.55
C GLY A 92 -16.09 -5.62 -4.24
N LYS A 93 -16.08 -6.51 -3.25
CA LYS A 93 -15.55 -6.25 -1.92
C LYS A 93 -14.05 -5.93 -1.95
N ASN A 94 -13.60 -5.04 -1.05
CA ASN A 94 -12.21 -4.65 -0.91
C ASN A 94 -11.75 -4.85 0.54
N TRP A 95 -10.61 -5.49 0.72
CA TRP A 95 -9.98 -5.68 2.03
C TRP A 95 -8.53 -5.22 2.00
N LEU A 96 -8.18 -4.27 2.85
CA LEU A 96 -6.83 -3.75 2.98
C LEU A 96 -6.16 -4.25 4.27
N PHE A 97 -4.95 -4.78 4.13
CA PHE A 97 -4.00 -5.00 5.22
C PHE A 97 -2.90 -3.95 5.13
N PHE A 98 -2.84 -3.06 6.11
CA PHE A 98 -1.84 -2.01 6.18
C PHE A 98 -1.06 -2.08 7.49
N GLY A 99 0.23 -1.81 7.43
CA GLY A 99 1.12 -1.77 8.59
C GLY A 99 2.19 -0.70 8.47
N ASN A 100 2.52 -0.10 9.62
CA ASN A 100 3.61 0.88 9.75
C ASN A 100 4.06 0.95 11.23
N PRO A 101 5.14 1.67 11.61
CA PRO A 101 5.54 1.75 13.01
C PRO A 101 4.47 2.32 13.94
N HIS A 102 3.91 3.50 13.65
CA HIS A 102 3.01 4.22 14.55
C HIS A 102 1.70 4.65 13.87
N PHE A 103 0.58 4.48 14.56
CA PHE A 103 -0.74 4.91 14.08
C PHE A 103 -0.83 6.43 13.87
N THR A 104 -0.37 7.19 14.85
CA THR A 104 -0.54 8.66 14.84
C THR A 104 0.38 9.39 13.87
N GLN A 105 1.50 8.78 13.48
CA GLN A 105 2.53 9.43 12.68
C GLN A 105 2.65 8.83 11.27
N ASP A 106 2.36 7.54 11.14
CA ASP A 106 2.73 6.76 9.97
C ASP A 106 1.52 6.17 9.23
N PHE A 107 0.29 6.52 9.59
CA PHE A 107 -0.89 6.05 8.87
C PHE A 107 -1.10 6.84 7.58
N LEU A 108 -0.41 6.42 6.53
CA LEU A 108 -0.47 7.05 5.21
C LEU A 108 -1.90 7.06 4.66
N TYR A 109 -2.33 8.22 4.17
CA TYR A 109 -3.65 8.45 3.55
C TYR A 109 -4.84 8.10 4.46
N GLN A 110 -4.70 8.22 5.78
CA GLN A 110 -5.70 7.83 6.77
C GLN A 110 -7.11 8.35 6.46
N VAL A 111 -7.23 9.62 6.09
CA VAL A 111 -8.52 10.27 5.79
C VAL A 111 -9.20 9.63 4.57
N GLU A 112 -8.43 9.27 3.54
CA GLU A 112 -8.96 8.59 2.36
C GLU A 112 -9.48 7.20 2.72
N TRP A 113 -8.74 6.41 3.52
CA TRP A 113 -9.19 5.10 3.97
C TRP A 113 -10.45 5.17 4.83
N GLN A 114 -10.55 6.16 5.73
CA GLN A 114 -11.75 6.39 6.53
C GLN A 114 -12.96 6.74 5.64
N ARG A 115 -12.75 7.54 4.59
CA ARG A 115 -13.79 7.85 3.60
C ARG A 115 -14.27 6.59 2.89
N TYR A 116 -13.35 5.72 2.42
CA TYR A 116 -13.69 4.48 1.74
C TYR A 116 -14.42 3.46 2.65
N VAL A 117 -14.01 3.38 3.92
CA VAL A 117 -14.74 2.55 4.91
C VAL A 117 -16.15 3.11 5.13
N LYS A 118 -16.28 4.42 5.30
CA LYS A 118 -17.58 5.07 5.53
C LYS A 118 -18.53 4.95 4.34
N SER A 119 -18.03 5.02 3.11
CA SER A 119 -18.82 4.84 1.88
C SER A 119 -19.18 3.37 1.61
N GLY A 120 -18.50 2.42 2.26
CA GLY A 120 -18.65 0.99 2.03
C GLY A 120 -17.79 0.44 0.88
N LEU A 121 -17.07 1.30 0.14
CA LEU A 121 -16.17 0.87 -0.93
C LEU A 121 -15.03 -0.01 -0.37
N LEU A 122 -14.43 0.38 0.76
CA LEU A 122 -13.51 -0.47 1.50
C LEU A 122 -14.29 -1.29 2.52
N SER A 123 -14.56 -2.54 2.19
CA SER A 123 -15.38 -3.44 3.01
C SER A 123 -14.71 -3.79 4.34
N LYS A 124 -13.37 -3.87 4.35
CA LYS A 124 -12.59 -4.22 5.54
C LYS A 124 -11.19 -3.62 5.50
N ILE A 125 -10.69 -3.21 6.67
CA ILE A 125 -9.31 -2.79 6.88
C ILE A 125 -8.73 -3.48 8.11
N SER A 126 -7.54 -4.06 7.97
CA SER A 126 -6.77 -4.70 9.05
C SER A 126 -5.47 -3.92 9.24
N LEU A 127 -5.26 -3.39 10.44
CA LEU A 127 -4.16 -2.50 10.75
C LEU A 127 -3.13 -3.17 11.67
N ALA A 128 -1.85 -2.95 11.40
CA ALA A 128 -0.72 -3.45 12.16
C ALA A 128 0.28 -2.32 12.42
N PHE A 129 0.23 -1.72 13.61
CA PHE A 129 1.21 -0.71 14.02
C PHE A 129 2.21 -1.34 14.97
N SER A 130 3.44 -1.56 14.48
CA SER A 130 4.40 -2.46 15.12
C SER A 130 5.05 -1.91 16.38
N ARG A 131 4.92 -0.62 16.67
CA ARG A 131 5.56 0.05 17.82
C ARG A 131 4.58 0.72 18.78
N ASP A 132 3.28 0.53 18.61
CA ASP A 132 2.26 1.14 19.48
C ASP A 132 1.91 0.26 20.69
N GLN A 133 2.46 -0.95 20.76
CA GLN A 133 2.31 -1.89 21.86
C GLN A 133 3.63 -2.61 22.15
N ALA A 134 3.69 -3.30 23.31
CA ALA A 134 4.90 -4.01 23.75
C ALA A 134 5.36 -5.11 22.78
N ASN A 135 4.43 -5.88 22.24
CA ASN A 135 4.72 -6.90 21.24
C ASN A 135 4.52 -6.32 19.84
N LYS A 136 5.51 -6.50 18.97
CA LYS A 136 5.40 -6.06 17.58
C LYS A 136 4.33 -6.85 16.86
N ILE A 137 3.46 -6.15 16.13
CA ILE A 137 2.41 -6.73 15.29
C ILE A 137 2.66 -6.25 13.86
N TYR A 138 2.70 -7.19 12.93
CA TYR A 138 2.91 -6.93 11.50
C TYR A 138 1.70 -7.41 10.68
N VAL A 139 1.69 -7.10 9.39
CA VAL A 139 0.58 -7.49 8.50
C VAL A 139 0.40 -9.01 8.40
N GLN A 140 1.48 -9.79 8.46
CA GLN A 140 1.40 -11.26 8.46
C GLN A 140 0.70 -11.82 9.70
N ASP A 141 0.78 -11.12 10.85
CA ASP A 141 0.06 -11.52 12.05
C ASP A 141 -1.44 -11.30 11.87
N ARG A 142 -1.83 -10.17 11.26
CA ARG A 142 -3.22 -9.89 10.90
C ARG A 142 -3.78 -10.85 9.86
N LEU A 143 -2.95 -11.30 8.91
CA LEU A 143 -3.35 -12.34 7.95
C LEU A 143 -3.66 -13.66 8.66
N ARG A 144 -2.78 -14.10 9.57
CA ARG A 144 -3.00 -15.33 10.36
C ARG A 144 -4.24 -15.25 11.25
N GLU A 145 -4.43 -14.10 11.94
CA GLU A 145 -5.63 -13.86 12.76
C GLU A 145 -6.93 -13.95 11.93
N ALA A 146 -6.88 -13.50 10.67
CA ALA A 146 -8.02 -13.49 9.78
C ALA A 146 -8.10 -14.73 8.85
N GLY A 147 -7.28 -15.75 9.07
CA GLY A 147 -7.03 -16.86 8.14
C GLY A 147 -8.29 -17.54 7.60
N LEU A 148 -9.28 -17.84 8.45
CA LEU A 148 -10.54 -18.45 8.01
C LEU A 148 -11.32 -17.54 7.04
N GLU A 149 -11.46 -16.27 7.38
CA GLU A 149 -12.19 -15.31 6.55
C GLU A 149 -11.42 -15.03 5.25
N LEU A 150 -10.09 -14.91 5.33
CA LEU A 150 -9.22 -14.78 4.18
C LEU A 150 -9.40 -15.94 3.19
N TYR A 151 -9.40 -17.16 3.70
CA TYR A 151 -9.67 -18.37 2.91
C TYR A 151 -11.04 -18.30 2.24
N GLN A 152 -12.09 -17.90 2.96
CA GLN A 152 -13.44 -17.74 2.39
C GLN A 152 -13.48 -16.71 1.26
N TRP A 153 -12.74 -15.61 1.37
CA TRP A 153 -12.65 -14.63 0.30
C TRP A 153 -11.93 -15.21 -0.94
N LEU A 154 -10.86 -15.97 -0.74
CA LEU A 154 -10.13 -16.64 -1.83
C LEU A 154 -10.99 -17.68 -2.53
N GLU A 155 -11.73 -18.51 -1.79
CA GLU A 155 -12.69 -19.47 -2.34
C GLU A 155 -13.83 -18.77 -3.12
N ALA A 156 -14.20 -17.56 -2.72
CA ALA A 156 -15.15 -16.72 -3.46
C ALA A 156 -14.53 -16.03 -4.69
N GLY A 157 -13.28 -16.34 -5.05
CA GLY A 157 -12.60 -15.83 -6.24
C GLY A 157 -11.90 -14.48 -6.03
N ALA A 158 -11.58 -14.09 -4.79
CA ALA A 158 -10.85 -12.88 -4.54
C ALA A 158 -9.43 -12.91 -5.14
N HIS A 159 -9.01 -11.79 -5.72
CA HIS A 159 -7.62 -11.57 -6.12
C HIS A 159 -6.84 -10.96 -4.97
N ILE A 160 -5.66 -11.52 -4.67
CA ILE A 160 -4.75 -11.01 -3.65
C ILE A 160 -3.55 -10.30 -4.29
N TYR A 161 -3.23 -9.12 -3.76
CA TYR A 161 -2.11 -8.29 -4.20
C TYR A 161 -1.21 -7.98 -3.01
N VAL A 162 0.09 -8.17 -3.19
CA VAL A 162 1.10 -7.90 -2.18
C VAL A 162 2.09 -6.89 -2.73
N CYS A 163 2.29 -5.78 -2.04
CA CYS A 163 3.25 -4.75 -2.41
C CYS A 163 4.03 -4.27 -1.18
N GLY A 164 5.35 -4.22 -1.28
CA GLY A 164 6.25 -3.78 -0.22
C GLY A 164 7.64 -4.38 -0.34
N ASP A 165 8.35 -4.54 0.78
CA ASP A 165 9.69 -5.11 0.81
C ASP A 165 9.71 -6.58 0.37
N ALA A 166 10.44 -6.84 -0.72
CA ALA A 166 10.56 -8.18 -1.30
C ALA A 166 11.45 -9.13 -0.50
N ASN A 167 12.35 -8.61 0.34
CA ASN A 167 13.35 -9.43 1.03
C ASN A 167 12.78 -10.16 2.25
N GLN A 168 12.06 -9.44 3.10
CA GLN A 168 11.51 -9.97 4.35
C GLN A 168 9.99 -10.04 4.31
N MET A 169 9.31 -8.92 4.12
CA MET A 169 7.86 -8.80 4.22
C MET A 169 7.12 -9.74 3.26
N ALA A 170 7.55 -9.82 2.00
CA ALA A 170 6.89 -10.67 1.01
C ALA A 170 6.97 -12.16 1.38
N LYS A 171 8.09 -12.60 1.96
CA LYS A 171 8.25 -13.98 2.45
C LYS A 171 7.36 -14.26 3.65
N ASP A 172 7.35 -13.35 4.63
CA ASP A 172 6.52 -13.49 5.84
C ASP A 172 5.02 -13.52 5.49
N VAL A 173 4.60 -12.72 4.50
CA VAL A 173 3.23 -12.74 3.97
C VAL A 173 2.94 -14.06 3.25
N GLN A 174 3.85 -14.53 2.40
CA GLN A 174 3.69 -15.81 1.71
C GLN A 174 3.58 -17.00 2.67
N GLU A 175 4.33 -16.98 3.79
CA GLU A 175 4.25 -18.01 4.83
C GLU A 175 2.96 -17.92 5.66
N ALA A 176 2.30 -16.76 5.66
CA ALA A 176 1.06 -16.53 6.40
C ALA A 176 -0.20 -16.86 5.60
N LEU A 177 -0.08 -16.98 4.27
CA LEU A 177 -1.13 -17.36 3.34
C LEU A 177 -1.19 -18.87 3.15
#